data_d282ecaed9265d50afdb713f7bce90d2
#
_entry.id   d282ecaed9265d50afdb713f7bce90d2
#
_cell.length_a   1.000
_cell.length_b   1.000
_cell.length_c   1.000
_cell.angle_alpha   90.00
_cell.angle_beta   90.00
_cell.angle_gamma   90.00
#
_symmetry.space_group_name_H-M   'P 1'
#
loop_
_entity.id
_entity.type
_entity.pdbx_description
1 polymer ?
#
loop_
_entity_poly.entity_id
_entity_poly.type
_entity_poly.pdbx_seq_one_letter_code
_entity_poly.pdbx_strand_id
1 'polypeptide(L)'
;KFGADDDTYWGAENPVANEKYVAWLNEHGLPPVRAHDFWRGKLPGGRDGHIIAARLEQPEEATFERFLADRAIEKLREYAADWKENGQPFSLDVHFFGPHLPYFLPDEWFDLIDPNDVTLPENFGDSLIGKPQIQQNYATYWSTSSFDNDQWKKLIAVYWGYVAMIDFEIGRIMDVARELGILDETAVFFCADHGEFTGSHRLNDKGPMMYDDIYNVPFIAQIPGVSAVGQSDAFVSLIDLPA
;
A
#
# COMPACT_ATOMS: atom_id res chain seq x y z
N LYS A 1 -14.95 -12.92 5.09
CA LYS A 1 -16.06 -12.81 4.10
C LYS A 1 -16.02 -11.43 3.50
N PHE A 2 -15.61 -11.31 2.25
CA PHE A 2 -15.79 -10.10 1.46
C PHE A 2 -17.24 -10.06 0.98
N GLY A 3 -18.15 -9.53 1.79
CA GLY A 3 -19.53 -9.33 1.38
C GLY A 3 -19.71 -7.93 0.83
N ALA A 4 -20.44 -7.77 -0.26
CA ALA A 4 -20.83 -6.46 -0.77
C ALA A 4 -21.63 -5.62 0.25
N ASP A 5 -22.06 -6.24 1.33
CA ASP A 5 -22.87 -5.63 2.40
C ASP A 5 -22.07 -5.37 3.68
N ASP A 6 -20.76 -5.66 3.71
CA ASP A 6 -19.91 -5.43 4.88
C ASP A 6 -19.11 -4.14 4.70
N ASP A 7 -19.73 -3.03 5.04
CA ASP A 7 -19.12 -1.70 4.96
C ASP A 7 -18.04 -1.49 6.02
N THR A 8 -17.84 -2.45 6.93
CA THR A 8 -16.79 -2.41 7.95
C THR A 8 -15.56 -3.21 7.55
N TYR A 9 -15.59 -3.91 6.43
CA TYR A 9 -14.48 -4.73 5.96
C TYR A 9 -13.43 -3.88 5.22
N TRP A 10 -12.22 -3.93 5.71
CA TRP A 10 -11.10 -3.07 5.30
C TRP A 10 -9.96 -3.83 4.62
N GLY A 11 -10.19 -5.05 4.26
CA GLY A 11 -9.19 -5.93 3.69
C GLY A 11 -8.99 -7.20 4.52
N ALA A 12 -8.01 -8.01 4.17
CA ALA A 12 -7.77 -9.31 4.80
C ALA A 12 -7.51 -9.21 6.30
N GLU A 13 -6.83 -8.17 6.73
CA GLU A 13 -6.44 -7.94 8.13
C GLU A 13 -7.49 -7.16 8.93
N ASN A 14 -8.54 -6.62 8.32
CA ASN A 14 -9.59 -5.80 8.94
C ASN A 14 -9.08 -5.02 10.17
N PRO A 15 -8.55 -3.79 10.02
CA PRO A 15 -7.93 -3.05 11.10
C PRO A 15 -8.84 -2.86 12.31
N VAL A 16 -10.15 -2.74 12.11
CA VAL A 16 -11.14 -2.60 13.19
C VAL A 16 -11.17 -3.83 14.10
N ALA A 17 -10.86 -5.00 13.58
CA ALA A 17 -10.78 -6.24 14.35
C ALA A 17 -9.39 -6.47 14.97
N ASN A 18 -8.40 -5.64 14.65
CA ASN A 18 -7.06 -5.74 15.22
C ASN A 18 -7.04 -5.16 16.64
N GLU A 19 -7.05 -6.03 17.65
CA GLU A 19 -7.11 -5.65 19.06
C GLU A 19 -5.94 -4.74 19.46
N LYS A 20 -4.75 -4.92 18.91
CA LYS A 20 -3.58 -4.10 19.21
C LYS A 20 -3.73 -2.67 18.68
N TYR A 21 -4.25 -2.54 17.49
CA TYR A 21 -4.52 -1.23 16.88
C TYR A 21 -5.63 -0.49 17.65
N VAL A 22 -6.72 -1.18 17.97
CA VAL A 22 -7.81 -0.60 18.77
C VAL A 22 -7.32 -0.17 20.17
N ALA A 23 -6.49 -0.98 20.81
CA ALA A 23 -5.88 -0.63 22.08
C ALA A 23 -4.98 0.61 21.94
N TRP A 24 -4.15 0.66 20.91
CA TRP A 24 -3.28 1.80 20.62
C TRP A 24 -4.07 3.09 20.38
N LEU A 25 -5.17 3.06 19.63
CA LEU A 25 -6.05 4.22 19.44
C LEU A 25 -6.58 4.73 20.80
N ASN A 26 -7.05 3.83 21.66
CA ASN A 26 -7.58 4.18 22.98
C ASN A 26 -6.49 4.76 23.90
N GLU A 27 -5.30 4.17 23.92
CA GLU A 27 -4.16 4.63 24.72
C GLU A 27 -3.71 6.04 24.34
N HIS A 28 -3.82 6.39 23.05
CA HIS A 28 -3.43 7.70 22.53
C HIS A 28 -4.60 8.71 22.48
N GLY A 29 -5.79 8.32 22.92
CA GLY A 29 -6.97 9.19 22.86
C GLY A 29 -7.42 9.53 21.44
N LEU A 30 -7.07 8.67 20.48
CA LEU A 30 -7.41 8.84 19.07
C LEU A 30 -8.83 8.33 18.78
N PRO A 31 -9.51 8.89 17.76
CA PRO A 31 -10.86 8.47 17.40
C PRO A 31 -10.89 7.03 16.89
N PRO A 32 -11.99 6.32 17.09
CA PRO A 32 -12.18 4.99 16.50
C PRO A 32 -12.28 5.10 14.98
N VAL A 33 -11.95 4.01 14.32
CA VAL A 33 -12.02 3.93 12.85
C VAL A 33 -13.46 4.07 12.37
N ARG A 34 -13.69 5.05 11.50
CA ARG A 34 -14.94 5.27 10.79
C ARG A 34 -14.67 5.69 9.36
N ALA A 35 -15.53 5.28 8.46
CA ALA A 35 -15.44 5.66 7.06
C ALA A 35 -16.80 6.13 6.52
N HIS A 36 -16.74 6.96 5.49
CA HIS A 36 -17.90 7.49 4.78
C HIS A 36 -17.58 7.60 3.28
N ASP A 37 -18.55 8.03 2.49
CA ASP A 37 -18.42 8.19 1.04
C ASP A 37 -17.88 6.94 0.33
N PHE A 38 -18.42 5.78 0.67
CA PHE A 38 -18.04 4.50 0.09
C PHE A 38 -18.23 4.49 -1.43
N TRP A 39 -17.14 4.42 -2.14
CA TRP A 39 -17.13 4.27 -3.58
C TRP A 39 -17.06 2.78 -3.95
N ARG A 40 -18.11 2.32 -4.63
CA ARG A 40 -18.26 0.91 -5.03
C ARG A 40 -18.19 0.76 -6.54
N GLY A 41 -17.60 -0.35 -6.97
CA GLY A 41 -17.78 -0.83 -8.33
C GLY A 41 -19.24 -1.26 -8.58
N LYS A 42 -19.55 -1.58 -9.83
CA LYS A 42 -20.87 -2.08 -10.23
C LYS A 42 -20.77 -3.45 -10.87
N LEU A 43 -21.57 -4.36 -10.39
CA LEU A 43 -21.78 -5.67 -10.97
C LEU A 43 -22.68 -5.60 -12.21
N PRO A 44 -22.66 -6.60 -13.11
CA PRO A 44 -23.64 -6.71 -14.18
C PRO A 44 -25.07 -6.62 -13.63
N GLY A 45 -25.89 -5.79 -14.27
CA GLY A 45 -27.25 -5.50 -13.80
C GLY A 45 -27.35 -4.31 -12.83
N GLY A 46 -26.23 -3.59 -12.58
CA GLY A 46 -26.21 -2.31 -11.83
C GLY A 46 -26.21 -2.45 -10.32
N ARG A 47 -26.15 -3.67 -9.78
CA ARG A 47 -26.00 -3.90 -8.34
C ARG A 47 -24.65 -3.42 -7.84
N ASP A 48 -24.58 -3.00 -6.57
CA ASP A 48 -23.33 -2.63 -5.94
C ASP A 48 -22.39 -3.84 -5.89
N GLY A 49 -21.13 -3.56 -6.23
CA GLY A 49 -20.02 -4.49 -6.16
C GLY A 49 -19.13 -4.22 -4.96
N HIS A 50 -17.86 -4.57 -5.09
CA HIS A 50 -16.86 -4.36 -4.06
C HIS A 50 -16.67 -2.87 -3.74
N ILE A 51 -16.32 -2.58 -2.49
CA ILE A 51 -15.79 -1.27 -2.10
C ILE A 51 -14.43 -1.11 -2.79
N ILE A 52 -14.26 -0.01 -3.48
CA ILE A 52 -12.99 0.38 -4.12
C ILE A 52 -12.23 1.34 -3.21
N ALA A 53 -12.93 2.34 -2.69
CA ALA A 53 -12.35 3.32 -1.79
C ALA A 53 -13.41 3.91 -0.86
N ALA A 54 -12.97 4.51 0.24
CA ALA A 54 -13.79 5.33 1.11
C ALA A 54 -12.93 6.35 1.84
N ARG A 55 -13.57 7.38 2.39
CA ARG A 55 -12.89 8.40 3.18
C ARG A 55 -12.89 8.00 4.65
N LEU A 56 -11.77 8.19 5.33
CA LEU A 56 -11.65 8.03 6.77
C LEU A 56 -12.07 9.33 7.48
N GLU A 57 -12.88 9.23 8.52
CA GLU A 57 -13.21 10.37 9.39
C GLU A 57 -12.04 10.75 10.32
N GLN A 58 -11.14 9.81 10.58
CA GLN A 58 -9.99 10.03 11.43
C GLN A 58 -8.85 10.71 10.69
N PRO A 59 -8.01 11.48 11.40
CA PRO A 59 -6.82 12.09 10.81
C PRO A 59 -5.74 11.04 10.53
N GLU A 60 -4.70 11.43 9.78
CA GLU A 60 -3.59 10.56 9.43
C GLU A 60 -2.95 9.90 10.66
N GLU A 61 -2.80 10.65 11.75
CA GLU A 61 -2.21 10.17 13.02
C GLU A 61 -2.98 9.00 13.66
N ALA A 62 -4.18 8.74 13.21
CA ALA A 62 -5.02 7.64 13.69
C ALA A 62 -5.19 6.52 12.64
N THR A 63 -4.41 6.51 11.57
CA THR A 63 -4.47 5.47 10.55
C THR A 63 -3.79 4.18 10.99
N PHE A 64 -4.10 3.08 10.31
CA PHE A 64 -3.44 1.80 10.58
C PHE A 64 -1.97 1.82 10.18
N GLU A 65 -1.63 2.52 9.11
CA GLU A 65 -0.27 2.74 8.63
C GLU A 65 0.56 3.53 9.66
N ARG A 66 -0.05 4.55 10.27
CA ARG A 66 0.57 5.29 11.38
C ARG A 66 0.87 4.39 12.57
N PHE A 67 -0.09 3.55 12.97
CA PHE A 67 0.11 2.56 14.02
C PHE A 67 1.28 1.62 13.71
N LEU A 68 1.37 1.10 12.49
CA LEU A 68 2.47 0.22 12.08
C LEU A 68 3.82 0.94 12.14
N ALA A 69 3.89 2.18 11.65
CA ALA A 69 5.10 2.99 11.70
C ALA A 69 5.52 3.29 13.15
N ASP A 70 4.59 3.62 14.03
CA ASP A 70 4.88 3.88 15.44
C ASP A 70 5.39 2.62 16.15
N ARG A 71 4.83 1.43 15.85
CA ARG A 71 5.37 0.17 16.36
C ARG A 71 6.78 -0.11 15.84
N ALA A 72 7.03 0.16 14.56
CA ALA A 72 8.37 0.04 13.98
C ALA A 72 9.37 0.99 14.65
N ILE A 73 8.98 2.25 14.87
CA ILE A 73 9.80 3.27 15.54
C ILE A 73 10.14 2.85 16.97
N GLU A 74 9.17 2.34 17.72
CA GLU A 74 9.42 1.83 19.09
C GLU A 74 10.46 0.71 19.08
N LYS A 75 10.30 -0.28 18.19
CA LYS A 75 11.24 -1.38 18.06
C LYS A 75 12.61 -0.92 17.58
N LEU A 76 12.67 0.03 16.67
CA LEU A 76 13.92 0.59 16.20
C LEU A 76 14.69 1.28 17.33
N ARG A 77 14.00 2.02 18.20
CA ARG A 77 14.60 2.66 19.39
C ARG A 77 15.13 1.63 20.40
N GLU A 78 14.36 0.57 20.64
CA GLU A 78 14.74 -0.54 21.50
C GLU A 78 16.01 -1.23 20.97
N TYR A 79 16.01 -1.62 19.69
CA TYR A 79 17.13 -2.32 19.06
C TYR A 79 18.38 -1.46 18.92
N ALA A 80 18.23 -0.17 18.64
CA ALA A 80 19.35 0.77 18.59
C ALA A 80 20.00 0.96 19.96
N ALA A 81 19.21 0.93 21.03
CA ALA A 81 19.75 0.99 22.40
C ALA A 81 20.55 -0.28 22.73
N ASP A 82 20.00 -1.46 22.44
CA ASP A 82 20.67 -2.74 22.65
C ASP A 82 21.97 -2.85 21.85
N TRP A 83 21.94 -2.41 20.59
CA TRP A 83 23.13 -2.39 19.75
C TRP A 83 24.22 -1.49 20.34
N LYS A 84 23.86 -0.29 20.81
CA LYS A 84 24.82 0.65 21.42
C LYS A 84 25.40 0.15 22.74
N GLU A 85 24.58 -0.53 23.56
CA GLU A 85 24.99 -1.03 24.88
C GLU A 85 25.76 -2.35 24.79
N ASN A 86 25.28 -3.28 23.96
CA ASN A 86 25.72 -4.67 23.97
C ASN A 86 26.37 -5.11 22.67
N GLY A 87 26.39 -4.27 21.62
CA GLY A 87 26.87 -4.63 20.28
C GLY A 87 26.00 -5.67 19.59
N GLN A 88 24.75 -5.85 20.03
CA GLN A 88 23.82 -6.84 19.48
C GLN A 88 23.27 -6.37 18.15
N PRO A 89 23.57 -7.01 17.02
CA PRO A 89 22.99 -6.66 15.73
C PRO A 89 21.50 -6.99 15.72
N PHE A 90 20.73 -6.28 14.88
CA PHE A 90 19.30 -6.52 14.73
C PHE A 90 18.89 -6.61 13.26
N SER A 91 17.73 -7.19 13.02
CA SER A 91 16.96 -7.09 11.79
C SER A 91 15.54 -6.66 12.13
N LEU A 92 14.99 -5.74 11.37
CA LEU A 92 13.63 -5.25 11.55
C LEU A 92 12.93 -5.21 10.19
N ASP A 93 11.90 -6.02 10.03
CA ASP A 93 11.03 -6.02 8.87
C ASP A 93 9.74 -5.26 9.20
N VAL A 94 9.38 -4.32 8.32
CA VAL A 94 8.17 -3.50 8.47
C VAL A 94 7.28 -3.74 7.27
N HIS A 95 6.09 -4.28 7.51
CA HIS A 95 5.12 -4.59 6.48
C HIS A 95 3.90 -3.68 6.60
N PHE A 96 3.68 -2.83 5.61
CA PHE A 96 2.44 -2.08 5.47
C PHE A 96 1.42 -2.91 4.70
N PHE A 97 0.16 -2.87 5.13
CA PHE A 97 -0.93 -3.49 4.38
C PHE A 97 -1.29 -2.69 3.13
N GLY A 98 -1.32 -1.38 3.26
CA GLY A 98 -1.51 -0.47 2.13
C GLY A 98 -0.37 -0.58 1.11
N PRO A 99 -0.63 -0.22 -0.15
CA PRO A 99 -1.87 0.33 -0.70
C PRO A 99 -2.84 -0.74 -1.26
N HIS A 100 -2.98 -1.88 -0.59
CA HIS A 100 -3.93 -2.92 -0.99
C HIS A 100 -5.37 -2.41 -0.97
N LEU A 101 -6.19 -2.82 -1.92
CA LEU A 101 -7.64 -2.56 -1.94
C LEU A 101 -8.36 -3.15 -0.72
N PRO A 102 -9.44 -2.51 -0.26
CA PRO A 102 -9.98 -1.20 -0.65
C PRO A 102 -9.17 -0.04 -0.09
N TYR A 103 -9.19 1.10 -0.79
CA TYR A 103 -8.41 2.29 -0.43
C TYR A 103 -9.16 3.15 0.59
N PHE A 104 -8.72 3.12 1.84
CA PHE A 104 -9.31 3.90 2.93
C PHE A 104 -8.32 4.97 3.38
N LEU A 105 -8.64 6.23 3.11
CA LEU A 105 -7.74 7.35 3.32
C LEU A 105 -8.44 8.52 4.01
N PRO A 106 -7.75 9.25 4.90
CA PRO A 106 -8.16 10.59 5.30
C PRO A 106 -8.28 11.51 4.08
N ASP A 107 -9.13 12.54 4.20
CA ASP A 107 -9.45 13.45 3.09
C ASP A 107 -8.22 14.06 2.43
N GLU A 108 -7.23 14.46 3.21
CA GLU A 108 -5.99 15.07 2.72
C GLU A 108 -5.18 14.18 1.77
N TRP A 109 -5.18 12.87 2.02
CA TRP A 109 -4.51 11.88 1.17
C TRP A 109 -5.42 11.42 0.04
N PHE A 110 -6.73 11.33 0.29
CA PHE A 110 -7.71 10.94 -0.71
C PHE A 110 -7.79 11.92 -1.88
N ASP A 111 -7.64 13.21 -1.60
CA ASP A 111 -7.70 14.31 -2.57
C ASP A 111 -6.33 14.90 -2.93
N LEU A 112 -5.24 14.25 -2.50
CA LEU A 112 -3.87 14.73 -2.72
C LEU A 112 -3.55 14.92 -4.22
N ILE A 113 -4.00 14.00 -5.04
CA ILE A 113 -3.75 13.99 -6.49
C ILE A 113 -5.03 14.37 -7.22
N ASP A 114 -4.98 15.40 -8.07
CA ASP A 114 -6.10 15.74 -8.96
C ASP A 114 -6.24 14.64 -10.04
N PRO A 115 -7.40 13.99 -10.16
CA PRO A 115 -7.63 13.00 -11.22
C PRO A 115 -7.40 13.55 -12.65
N ASN A 116 -7.51 14.87 -12.86
CA ASN A 116 -7.25 15.48 -14.15
C ASN A 116 -5.76 15.45 -14.53
N ASP A 117 -4.85 15.38 -13.57
CA ASP A 117 -3.42 15.25 -13.80
C ASP A 117 -2.98 13.82 -14.08
N VAL A 118 -3.89 12.85 -13.92
CA VAL A 118 -3.61 11.43 -14.16
C VAL A 118 -3.66 11.12 -15.65
N THR A 119 -2.58 10.56 -16.17
CA THR A 119 -2.55 9.94 -17.50
C THR A 119 -2.82 8.45 -17.36
N LEU A 120 -3.78 7.94 -18.12
CA LEU A 120 -4.07 6.51 -18.16
C LEU A 120 -2.87 5.74 -18.76
N PRO A 121 -2.58 4.50 -18.30
CA PRO A 121 -1.50 3.69 -18.83
C PRO A 121 -1.60 3.51 -20.36
N GLU A 122 -0.46 3.38 -21.03
CA GLU A 122 -0.42 3.20 -22.49
C GLU A 122 -1.20 1.95 -22.95
N ASN A 123 -1.18 0.89 -22.12
CA ASN A 123 -1.89 -0.38 -22.36
C ASN A 123 -3.33 -0.39 -21.82
N PHE A 124 -3.86 0.75 -21.34
CA PHE A 124 -5.23 0.85 -20.81
C PHE A 124 -6.30 0.40 -21.81
N GLY A 125 -6.08 0.65 -23.10
CA GLY A 125 -6.97 0.24 -24.18
C GLY A 125 -6.82 -1.22 -24.62
N ASP A 126 -5.99 -2.02 -23.94
CA ASP A 126 -5.77 -3.41 -24.34
C ASP A 126 -7.07 -4.21 -24.26
N SER A 127 -7.32 -4.95 -25.30
CA SER A 127 -8.46 -5.86 -25.38
C SER A 127 -8.05 -7.21 -24.82
N LEU A 128 -8.79 -7.73 -23.86
CA LEU A 128 -8.57 -9.09 -23.35
C LEU A 128 -9.06 -10.19 -24.30
N ILE A 129 -9.46 -9.83 -25.53
CA ILE A 129 -9.88 -10.79 -26.56
C ILE A 129 -8.69 -11.69 -26.93
N GLY A 130 -8.90 -13.01 -26.89
CA GLY A 130 -7.84 -13.99 -27.15
C GLY A 130 -6.89 -14.25 -25.98
N LYS A 131 -7.03 -13.52 -24.88
CA LYS A 131 -6.32 -13.80 -23.63
C LYS A 131 -7.01 -14.95 -22.88
N PRO A 132 -6.30 -15.63 -21.96
CA PRO A 132 -6.89 -16.68 -21.10
C PRO A 132 -8.17 -16.22 -20.40
N GLN A 133 -9.13 -17.11 -20.27
CA GLN A 133 -10.44 -16.80 -19.66
C GLN A 133 -10.32 -16.22 -18.24
N ILE A 134 -9.28 -16.60 -17.50
CA ILE A 134 -9.04 -16.08 -16.15
C ILE A 134 -8.84 -14.56 -16.16
N GLN A 135 -8.19 -13.99 -17.16
CA GLN A 135 -7.98 -12.55 -17.28
C GLN A 135 -9.31 -11.82 -17.55
N GLN A 136 -10.14 -12.39 -18.42
CA GLN A 136 -11.46 -11.83 -18.73
C GLN A 136 -12.38 -11.88 -17.49
N ASN A 137 -12.32 -12.96 -16.70
CA ASN A 137 -13.06 -13.07 -15.45
C ASN A 137 -12.57 -12.04 -14.42
N TYR A 138 -11.25 -11.85 -14.37
CA TYR A 138 -10.63 -10.94 -13.40
C TYR A 138 -11.00 -9.47 -13.67
N ALA A 139 -11.15 -9.08 -14.94
CA ALA A 139 -11.60 -7.74 -15.31
C ALA A 139 -12.95 -7.34 -14.69
N THR A 140 -13.77 -8.32 -14.30
CA THR A 140 -15.06 -8.08 -13.63
C THR A 140 -15.02 -8.30 -12.13
N TYR A 141 -13.96 -8.90 -11.61
CA TYR A 141 -13.88 -9.33 -10.20
C TYR A 141 -14.04 -8.15 -9.24
N TRP A 142 -13.30 -7.08 -9.43
CA TRP A 142 -13.38 -5.89 -8.58
C TRP A 142 -14.52 -4.94 -8.95
N SER A 143 -15.39 -5.35 -9.90
CA SER A 143 -16.55 -4.57 -10.32
C SER A 143 -16.20 -3.20 -10.95
N THR A 144 -14.99 -3.05 -11.48
CA THR A 144 -14.50 -1.84 -12.15
C THR A 144 -14.71 -1.85 -13.66
N SER A 145 -15.23 -2.95 -14.23
CA SER A 145 -15.41 -3.10 -15.69
C SER A 145 -16.37 -2.06 -16.29
N SER A 146 -17.25 -1.47 -15.48
CA SER A 146 -18.19 -0.41 -15.91
C SER A 146 -17.60 1.00 -15.76
N PHE A 147 -16.40 1.16 -15.22
CA PHE A 147 -15.80 2.47 -15.01
C PHE A 147 -15.49 3.14 -16.34
N ASP A 148 -15.87 4.41 -16.44
CA ASP A 148 -15.40 5.30 -17.50
C ASP A 148 -13.97 5.79 -17.21
N ASN A 149 -13.41 6.58 -18.13
CA ASN A 149 -12.04 7.06 -18.00
C ASN A 149 -11.83 7.97 -16.79
N ASP A 150 -12.82 8.76 -16.42
CA ASP A 150 -12.72 9.67 -15.27
C ASP A 150 -12.72 8.90 -13.95
N GLN A 151 -13.52 7.85 -13.87
CA GLN A 151 -13.53 6.94 -12.73
C GLN A 151 -12.21 6.18 -12.60
N TRP A 152 -11.60 5.75 -13.71
CA TRP A 152 -10.27 5.13 -13.69
C TRP A 152 -9.19 6.11 -13.27
N LYS A 153 -9.20 7.35 -13.76
CA LYS A 153 -8.28 8.39 -13.31
C LYS A 153 -8.42 8.67 -11.81
N LYS A 154 -9.66 8.73 -11.32
CA LYS A 154 -9.92 8.89 -9.89
C LYS A 154 -9.36 7.72 -9.08
N LEU A 155 -9.54 6.48 -9.54
CA LEU A 155 -9.00 5.30 -8.86
C LEU A 155 -7.48 5.37 -8.75
N ILE A 156 -6.80 5.71 -9.85
CA ILE A 156 -5.34 5.86 -9.88
C ILE A 156 -4.89 7.01 -8.95
N ALA A 157 -5.58 8.14 -8.96
CA ALA A 157 -5.27 9.27 -8.10
C ALA A 157 -5.35 8.91 -6.61
N VAL A 158 -6.40 8.21 -6.20
CA VAL A 158 -6.58 7.73 -4.82
C VAL A 158 -5.49 6.73 -4.44
N TYR A 159 -5.15 5.79 -5.35
CA TYR A 159 -4.04 4.86 -5.13
C TYR A 159 -2.71 5.58 -4.91
N TRP A 160 -2.39 6.58 -5.74
CA TRP A 160 -1.17 7.38 -5.57
C TRP A 160 -1.17 8.19 -4.26
N GLY A 161 -2.34 8.69 -3.84
CA GLY A 161 -2.49 9.31 -2.52
C GLY A 161 -2.16 8.33 -1.39
N TYR A 162 -2.59 7.06 -1.51
CA TYR A 162 -2.27 6.03 -0.54
C TYR A 162 -0.77 5.70 -0.51
N VAL A 163 -0.14 5.58 -1.69
CA VAL A 163 1.32 5.39 -1.78
C VAL A 163 2.06 6.55 -1.12
N ALA A 164 1.63 7.80 -1.35
CA ALA A 164 2.23 8.98 -0.73
C ALA A 164 2.08 8.98 0.80
N MET A 165 0.96 8.53 1.34
CA MET A 165 0.77 8.38 2.78
C MET A 165 1.73 7.35 3.39
N ILE A 166 1.93 6.22 2.71
CA ILE A 166 2.88 5.20 3.16
C ILE A 166 4.32 5.70 3.08
N ASP A 167 4.67 6.41 2.01
CA ASP A 167 6.00 7.03 1.85
C ASP A 167 6.29 8.02 2.99
N PHE A 168 5.29 8.82 3.38
CA PHE A 168 5.38 9.70 4.54
C PHE A 168 5.69 8.93 5.83
N GLU A 169 5.02 7.80 6.07
CA GLU A 169 5.26 6.97 7.26
C GLU A 169 6.64 6.28 7.23
N ILE A 170 7.09 5.84 6.07
CA ILE A 170 8.46 5.34 5.88
C ILE A 170 9.47 6.44 6.18
N GLY A 171 9.22 7.66 5.71
CA GLY A 171 10.04 8.84 6.00
C GLY A 171 10.23 9.05 7.50
N ARG A 172 9.18 8.92 8.30
CA ARG A 172 9.23 9.02 9.77
C ARG A 172 10.15 7.97 10.39
N ILE A 173 10.08 6.72 9.93
CA ILE A 173 10.96 5.64 10.41
C ILE A 173 12.42 5.95 10.08
N MET A 174 12.68 6.41 8.86
CA MET A 174 14.02 6.78 8.40
C MET A 174 14.59 7.99 9.16
N ASP A 175 13.76 8.97 9.51
CA ASP A 175 14.17 10.13 10.31
C ASP A 175 14.59 9.70 11.70
N VAL A 176 13.87 8.79 12.34
CA VAL A 176 14.26 8.23 13.64
C VAL A 176 15.56 7.44 13.54
N ALA A 177 15.78 6.65 12.50
CA ALA A 177 17.06 5.96 12.29
C ALA A 177 18.24 6.95 12.19
N ARG A 178 18.00 8.09 11.52
CA ARG A 178 18.98 9.19 11.40
C ARG A 178 19.24 9.88 12.74
N GLU A 179 18.16 10.20 13.49
CA GLU A 179 18.24 10.80 14.84
C GLU A 179 19.01 9.90 15.81
N LEU A 180 18.81 8.60 15.72
CA LEU A 180 19.53 7.61 16.53
C LEU A 180 20.98 7.44 16.11
N GLY A 181 21.39 7.97 14.95
CA GLY A 181 22.76 7.86 14.43
C GLY A 181 23.13 6.44 14.00
N ILE A 182 22.14 5.64 13.58
CA ILE A 182 22.35 4.25 13.14
C ILE A 182 22.19 4.07 11.63
N LEU A 183 21.69 5.08 10.91
CA LEU A 183 21.33 4.95 9.50
C LEU A 183 22.55 4.61 8.64
N ASP A 184 23.71 5.22 8.91
CA ASP A 184 24.94 4.99 8.15
C ASP A 184 25.58 3.61 8.40
N GLU A 185 25.11 2.90 9.43
CA GLU A 185 25.58 1.56 9.81
C GLU A 185 24.52 0.49 9.58
N THR A 186 23.35 0.87 9.07
CA THR A 186 22.21 -0.02 8.82
C THR A 186 21.99 -0.21 7.31
N ALA A 187 21.97 -1.46 6.86
CA ALA A 187 21.49 -1.77 5.52
C ALA A 187 19.96 -1.61 5.48
N VAL A 188 19.49 -0.76 4.59
CA VAL A 188 18.06 -0.49 4.39
C VAL A 188 17.65 -0.99 3.02
N PHE A 189 16.61 -1.81 2.99
CA PHE A 189 16.00 -2.32 1.78
C PHE A 189 14.54 -1.89 1.71
N PHE A 190 14.12 -1.37 0.57
CA PHE A 190 12.73 -1.10 0.27
C PHE A 190 12.31 -1.96 -0.93
N CYS A 191 11.21 -2.67 -0.79
CA CYS A 191 10.62 -3.46 -1.86
C CYS A 191 9.12 -3.61 -1.66
N ALA A 192 8.43 -4.11 -2.68
CA ALA A 192 7.05 -4.58 -2.59
C ALA A 192 7.00 -6.09 -2.82
N ASP A 193 5.98 -6.76 -2.28
CA ASP A 193 5.73 -8.19 -2.50
C ASP A 193 5.21 -8.50 -3.91
N HIS A 194 4.46 -7.57 -4.50
CA HIS A 194 3.95 -7.58 -5.88
C HIS A 194 3.60 -6.15 -6.30
N GLY A 195 3.35 -5.97 -7.59
CA GLY A 195 2.85 -4.73 -8.14
C GLY A 195 1.32 -4.61 -8.11
N GLU A 196 0.81 -3.65 -8.83
CA GLU A 196 -0.63 -3.32 -8.93
C GLU A 196 -0.96 -2.89 -10.36
N PHE A 197 -2.07 -3.36 -10.91
CA PHE A 197 -2.47 -2.98 -12.27
C PHE A 197 -2.83 -1.50 -12.38
N THR A 198 -3.62 -0.98 -11.46
CA THR A 198 -4.08 0.43 -11.47
C THR A 198 -4.44 0.97 -12.85
N GLY A 199 -5.20 0.20 -13.62
CA GLY A 199 -5.62 0.57 -14.97
C GLY A 199 -4.81 -0.05 -16.11
N SER A 200 -3.62 -0.60 -15.88
CA SER A 200 -2.90 -1.37 -16.88
C SER A 200 -3.77 -2.51 -17.39
N HIS A 201 -3.86 -2.68 -18.70
CA HIS A 201 -4.77 -3.63 -19.34
C HIS A 201 -6.26 -3.47 -18.92
N ARG A 202 -6.62 -2.28 -18.39
CA ARG A 202 -7.92 -2.00 -17.79
C ARG A 202 -8.28 -2.96 -16.65
N LEU A 203 -7.26 -3.40 -15.93
CA LEU A 203 -7.37 -4.26 -14.75
C LEU A 203 -7.08 -3.46 -13.47
N ASN A 204 -7.45 -4.05 -12.34
CA ASN A 204 -7.21 -3.50 -11.02
C ASN A 204 -6.78 -4.63 -10.07
N ASP A 205 -6.05 -4.30 -9.00
CA ASP A 205 -5.42 -5.27 -8.13
C ASP A 205 -4.37 -6.12 -8.90
N LYS A 206 -4.02 -7.28 -8.45
CA LYS A 206 -2.93 -8.12 -9.00
C LYS A 206 -3.41 -9.27 -9.88
N GLY A 207 -4.09 -10.22 -9.28
CA GLY A 207 -4.56 -11.42 -9.95
C GLY A 207 -3.47 -12.42 -10.35
N PRO A 208 -3.88 -13.57 -10.91
CA PRO A 208 -2.97 -14.66 -11.27
C PRO A 208 -2.39 -14.50 -12.68
N MET A 209 -1.94 -13.31 -13.05
CA MET A 209 -1.48 -12.99 -14.40
C MET A 209 -0.04 -12.49 -14.36
N MET A 210 0.78 -12.99 -15.29
CA MET A 210 2.22 -12.75 -15.37
C MET A 210 2.53 -11.50 -16.20
N TYR A 211 2.12 -10.32 -15.73
CA TYR A 211 2.45 -9.04 -16.34
C TYR A 211 3.54 -8.33 -15.55
N ASP A 212 4.35 -7.52 -16.23
CA ASP A 212 5.41 -6.74 -15.61
C ASP A 212 4.87 -5.80 -14.53
N ASP A 213 3.67 -5.25 -14.73
CA ASP A 213 2.98 -4.41 -13.72
C ASP A 213 2.84 -5.10 -12.35
N ILE A 214 2.87 -6.44 -12.30
CA ILE A 214 2.69 -7.22 -11.08
C ILE A 214 4.01 -7.82 -10.59
N TYR A 215 4.89 -8.26 -11.49
CA TYR A 215 6.09 -9.01 -11.13
C TYR A 215 7.38 -8.19 -11.13
N ASN A 216 7.38 -7.03 -11.79
CA ASN A 216 8.50 -6.10 -11.73
C ASN A 216 8.28 -5.10 -10.59
N VAL A 217 8.66 -5.51 -9.38
CA VAL A 217 8.49 -4.73 -8.16
C VAL A 217 9.64 -3.74 -7.95
N PRO A 218 9.41 -2.60 -7.27
CA PRO A 218 10.49 -1.71 -6.89
C PRO A 218 11.45 -2.40 -5.92
N PHE A 219 12.75 -2.12 -6.09
CA PHE A 219 13.78 -2.53 -5.16
C PHE A 219 14.80 -1.41 -4.98
N ILE A 220 14.90 -0.88 -3.79
CA ILE A 220 15.87 0.16 -3.42
C ILE A 220 16.72 -0.36 -2.27
N ALA A 221 18.04 -0.22 -2.37
CA ALA A 221 18.97 -0.63 -1.33
C ALA A 221 19.94 0.49 -0.98
N GLN A 222 20.06 0.75 0.31
CA GLN A 222 21.15 1.55 0.89
C GLN A 222 21.97 0.64 1.77
N ILE A 223 23.24 0.41 1.42
CA ILE A 223 24.12 -0.53 2.12
C ILE A 223 25.35 0.22 2.63
N PRO A 224 25.67 0.15 3.94
CA PRO A 224 26.86 0.78 4.51
C PRO A 224 28.13 0.40 3.77
N GLY A 225 28.98 1.39 3.50
CA GLY A 225 30.25 1.18 2.80
C GLY A 225 30.14 0.98 1.29
N VAL A 226 28.94 0.89 0.73
CA VAL A 226 28.70 0.86 -0.72
C VAL A 226 28.49 2.28 -1.21
N SER A 227 29.44 2.82 -1.97
CA SER A 227 29.37 4.19 -2.50
C SER A 227 28.73 4.27 -3.89
N ALA A 228 28.33 3.15 -4.47
CA ALA A 228 27.65 3.14 -5.77
C ALA A 228 26.27 3.76 -5.65
N VAL A 229 26.03 4.84 -6.40
CA VAL A 229 24.74 5.49 -6.52
C VAL A 229 24.29 5.36 -7.98
N GLY A 230 23.10 4.83 -8.21
CA GLY A 230 22.55 4.70 -9.56
C GLY A 230 21.63 3.49 -9.69
N GLN A 231 21.25 3.23 -10.93
CA GLN A 231 20.44 2.07 -11.30
C GLN A 231 21.34 0.90 -11.71
N SER A 232 20.87 -0.31 -11.47
CA SER A 232 21.51 -1.55 -11.92
C SER A 232 20.51 -2.38 -12.71
N ASP A 233 20.97 -2.93 -13.84
CA ASP A 233 20.19 -3.87 -14.66
C ASP A 233 20.41 -5.33 -14.21
N ALA A 234 21.00 -5.55 -13.04
CA ALA A 234 21.17 -6.89 -12.49
C ALA A 234 19.81 -7.51 -12.15
N PHE A 235 19.67 -8.79 -12.47
CA PHE A 235 18.49 -9.53 -12.04
C PHE A 235 18.53 -9.71 -10.52
N VAL A 236 17.50 -9.21 -9.85
CA VAL A 236 17.29 -9.34 -8.41
C VAL A 236 15.89 -9.91 -8.19
N SER A 237 15.75 -10.78 -7.22
CA SER A 237 14.46 -11.36 -6.83
C SER A 237 14.29 -11.21 -5.32
N LEU A 238 13.04 -11.17 -4.86
CA LEU A 238 12.72 -11.14 -3.43
C LEU A 238 13.33 -12.33 -2.66
N ILE A 239 13.59 -13.46 -3.35
CA ILE A 239 14.26 -14.63 -2.76
C ILE A 239 15.74 -14.36 -2.44
N ASP A 240 16.33 -13.32 -3.02
CA ASP A 240 17.71 -12.93 -2.73
C ASP A 240 17.83 -12.11 -1.44
N LEU A 241 16.71 -11.64 -0.90
CA LEU A 241 16.66 -11.03 0.42
C LEU A 241 16.80 -12.14 1.46
N PRO A 242 17.78 -12.07 2.37
CA PRO A 242 17.89 -13.05 3.43
C PRO A 242 16.65 -12.99 4.33
N ALA A 243 16.09 -14.15 4.60
CA ALA A 243 15.04 -14.31 5.58
C ALA A 243 15.60 -14.25 7.01
#